data_4ab77c17e728e801295d75f2b7c4c03a
#
_entry.id   4ab77c17e728e801295d75f2b7c4c03a
#
_cell.length_a   1.000
_cell.length_b   1.000
_cell.length_c   1.000
_cell.angle_alpha   90.00
_cell.angle_beta   90.00
_cell.angle_gamma   90.00
#
_symmetry.space_group_name_H-M   'P 1'
#
loop_
_entity.id
_entity.type
_entity.pdbx_description
1 polymer ?
#
loop_
_entity_poly.entity_id
_entity_poly.type
_entity_poly.pdbx_seq_one_letter_code
_entity_poly.pdbx_strand_id
1 'polypeptide(L)'
;MCDCLVALAANTAANHTLFAKNSDRPPTESQIMRWNPSRRDSGTTRTTYIEVEACAGDTVACAISLPDWCWGAEHGVNEAGVAIGNETIYTTLDPRGAPNALIGMDVVRLGLERATSALDAVQVMSELITRYGQGGSGHDTRNGERVRPYWSSFLIADARDAWVMETSGTAIATHQVTNSWAISNRTTIPAFDARHRHPQQPVELLVDPRLNASRALLAAGPLAVQGVQEHLQSHIGGRDGWTVCMHAEVNGECVEATTASMIVELSDNPTVWWAEGSPCVTPYQSARVSELADVLPTTSGR
;
A
#
# COMPACT_ATOMS: atom_id res chain seq x y z
N MET A 1 0.02 11.12 0.13
CA MET A 1 -0.62 10.49 -1.06
C MET A 1 0.20 9.28 -1.48
N CYS A 2 -0.20 8.45 -2.41
CA CYS A 2 0.57 7.26 -2.78
C CYS A 2 0.17 6.77 -4.18
N ASP A 3 0.98 5.90 -4.77
CA ASP A 3 0.70 5.25 -6.06
C ASP A 3 1.14 3.78 -6.02
N CYS A 4 0.26 2.86 -6.43
CA CYS A 4 0.57 1.45 -6.60
C CYS A 4 0.30 1.00 -8.04
N LEU A 5 1.08 0.04 -8.52
CA LEU A 5 0.84 -0.62 -9.79
C LEU A 5 1.16 -2.11 -9.73
N VAL A 6 0.51 -2.87 -10.58
CA VAL A 6 0.78 -4.30 -10.81
C VAL A 6 0.73 -4.61 -12.29
N ALA A 7 1.65 -5.47 -12.73
CA ALA A 7 1.60 -6.12 -14.04
C ALA A 7 1.74 -7.63 -13.85
N LEU A 8 0.75 -8.40 -14.29
CA LEU A 8 0.82 -9.86 -14.24
C LEU A 8 1.89 -10.40 -15.19
N ALA A 9 2.37 -11.58 -14.92
CA ALA A 9 3.51 -12.23 -15.58
C ALA A 9 3.54 -12.08 -17.12
N ALA A 10 2.41 -12.27 -17.79
CA ALA A 10 2.29 -12.14 -19.24
C ALA A 10 2.57 -10.71 -19.77
N ASN A 11 2.59 -9.69 -18.89
CA ASN A 11 2.81 -8.28 -19.23
C ASN A 11 4.18 -7.77 -18.73
N THR A 12 5.08 -8.68 -18.36
CA THR A 12 6.42 -8.37 -17.86
C THR A 12 7.51 -9.05 -18.70
N ALA A 13 8.68 -8.46 -18.74
CA ALA A 13 9.80 -8.97 -19.51
C ALA A 13 10.38 -10.29 -18.95
N ALA A 14 10.33 -10.48 -17.64
CA ALA A 14 10.82 -11.68 -16.95
C ALA A 14 9.76 -12.79 -16.82
N ASN A 15 8.52 -12.55 -17.27
CA ASN A 15 7.39 -13.45 -17.07
C ASN A 15 7.10 -13.76 -15.58
N HIS A 16 7.35 -12.77 -14.71
CA HIS A 16 7.00 -12.76 -13.30
C HIS A 16 6.09 -11.57 -13.00
N THR A 17 5.12 -11.73 -12.14
CA THR A 17 4.25 -10.61 -11.72
C THR A 17 5.09 -9.53 -11.02
N LEU A 18 4.94 -8.27 -11.44
CA LEU A 18 5.57 -7.11 -10.81
C LEU A 18 4.53 -6.33 -10.01
N PHE A 19 4.81 -6.11 -8.74
CA PHE A 19 4.08 -5.20 -7.85
C PHE A 19 4.98 -4.04 -7.47
N ALA A 20 4.44 -2.82 -7.43
CA ALA A 20 5.24 -1.66 -7.02
C ALA A 20 4.40 -0.58 -6.33
N LYS A 21 5.04 0.16 -5.41
CA LYS A 21 4.41 1.24 -4.65
C LYS A 21 5.40 2.33 -4.28
N ASN A 22 4.98 3.59 -4.45
CA ASN A 22 5.48 4.75 -3.72
C ASN A 22 4.52 5.11 -2.58
N SER A 23 5.07 5.38 -1.41
CA SER A 23 4.35 5.79 -0.21
C SER A 23 4.67 7.24 0.10
N ASP A 24 3.66 8.11 0.03
CA ASP A 24 3.84 9.54 0.24
C ASP A 24 3.24 9.96 1.57
N ARG A 25 4.03 10.68 2.36
CA ARG A 25 3.69 11.10 3.72
C ARG A 25 4.22 12.50 4.01
N PRO A 26 3.77 13.14 5.11
CA PRO A 26 4.45 14.33 5.58
C PRO A 26 5.97 14.10 5.68
N PRO A 27 6.83 15.02 5.23
CA PRO A 27 8.28 14.81 5.17
C PRO A 27 8.93 14.60 6.54
N THR A 28 8.21 14.88 7.61
CA THR A 28 8.62 14.65 9.00
C THR A 28 8.33 13.24 9.51
N GLU A 29 7.54 12.45 8.79
CA GLU A 29 7.24 11.06 9.17
C GLU A 29 8.32 10.12 8.64
N SER A 30 8.94 9.36 9.53
CA SER A 30 9.89 8.30 9.18
C SER A 30 9.12 7.03 8.80
N GLN A 31 9.48 6.44 7.67
CA GLN A 31 8.94 5.15 7.22
C GLN A 31 10.09 4.19 6.92
N ILE A 32 10.08 3.04 7.58
CA ILE A 32 11.19 2.08 7.57
C ILE A 32 10.70 0.69 7.21
N MET A 33 11.57 -0.07 6.53
CA MET A 33 11.36 -1.49 6.22
C MET A 33 11.79 -2.36 7.40
N ARG A 34 10.93 -3.27 7.84
CA ARG A 34 11.19 -4.18 8.95
C ARG A 34 10.79 -5.61 8.60
N TRP A 35 11.55 -6.55 9.12
CA TRP A 35 11.13 -7.94 9.15
C TRP A 35 10.22 -8.20 10.35
N ASN A 36 9.04 -8.74 10.08
CA ASN A 36 8.09 -9.19 11.09
C ASN A 36 8.06 -10.72 11.08
N PRO A 37 8.71 -11.38 12.03
CA PRO A 37 8.81 -12.83 12.02
C PRO A 37 7.46 -13.50 12.26
N SER A 38 7.32 -14.73 11.78
CA SER A 38 6.21 -15.60 12.16
C SER A 38 6.15 -15.74 13.67
N ARG A 39 4.95 -15.70 14.23
CA ARG A 39 4.69 -15.90 15.64
C ARG A 39 3.41 -16.69 15.84
N ARG A 40 3.35 -17.43 16.92
CA ARG A 40 2.08 -18.02 17.34
C ARG A 40 1.19 -16.94 17.93
N ASP A 41 0.07 -16.70 17.28
CA ASP A 41 -0.90 -15.71 17.71
C ASP A 41 -1.94 -16.38 18.62
N SER A 42 -2.34 -15.72 19.69
CA SER A 42 -3.34 -16.23 20.63
C SER A 42 -4.05 -15.11 21.38
N GLY A 43 -5.36 -15.27 21.59
CA GLY A 43 -6.16 -14.26 22.27
C GLY A 43 -6.49 -13.09 21.35
N THR A 44 -5.85 -11.94 21.57
CA THR A 44 -6.05 -10.73 20.75
C THR A 44 -4.72 -10.19 20.22
N THR A 45 -4.79 -9.56 19.03
CA THR A 45 -3.70 -8.79 18.45
C THR A 45 -4.04 -7.30 18.59
N ARG A 46 -3.16 -6.54 19.24
CA ARG A 46 -3.28 -5.10 19.31
C ARG A 46 -2.89 -4.48 17.97
N THR A 47 -3.75 -3.65 17.41
CA THR A 47 -3.51 -2.83 16.22
C THR A 47 -3.28 -1.36 16.60
N THR A 48 -3.29 -0.45 15.67
CA THR A 48 -3.02 0.97 15.95
C THR A 48 -4.02 1.56 16.95
N TYR A 49 -5.30 1.26 16.81
CA TYR A 49 -6.35 1.87 17.64
C TYR A 49 -7.22 0.88 18.41
N ILE A 50 -7.30 -0.36 17.99
CA ILE A 50 -8.16 -1.38 18.60
C ILE A 50 -7.41 -2.71 18.75
N GLU A 51 -8.04 -3.67 19.40
CA GLU A 51 -7.62 -5.06 19.41
C GLU A 51 -8.54 -5.89 18.51
N VAL A 52 -7.97 -6.84 17.79
CA VAL A 52 -8.69 -7.81 16.97
C VAL A 52 -8.39 -9.23 17.46
N GLU A 53 -9.25 -10.17 17.16
CA GLU A 53 -8.99 -11.58 17.44
C GLU A 53 -7.73 -12.05 16.73
N ALA A 54 -6.88 -12.77 17.44
CA ALA A 54 -5.68 -13.40 16.88
C ALA A 54 -6.04 -14.39 15.77
N CYS A 55 -5.13 -14.63 14.83
CA CYS A 55 -5.34 -15.68 13.84
C CYS A 55 -5.27 -17.07 14.50
N ALA A 56 -5.94 -18.03 13.90
CA ALA A 56 -5.86 -19.41 14.35
C ALA A 56 -4.54 -20.04 13.84
N GLY A 57 -3.51 -20.07 14.68
CA GLY A 57 -2.21 -20.68 14.35
C GLY A 57 -1.07 -19.69 14.27
N ASP A 58 -0.06 -20.04 13.48
CA ASP A 58 1.11 -19.19 13.30
C ASP A 58 0.85 -18.13 12.21
N THR A 59 1.32 -16.90 12.44
CA THR A 59 1.29 -15.86 11.41
C THR A 59 2.33 -16.14 10.33
N VAL A 60 2.11 -15.61 9.13
CA VAL A 60 3.09 -15.62 8.03
C VAL A 60 4.12 -14.52 8.29
N ALA A 61 5.41 -14.86 8.20
CA ALA A 61 6.45 -13.84 8.31
C ALA A 61 6.42 -12.89 7.10
N CYS A 62 6.73 -11.61 7.34
CA CYS A 62 6.63 -10.62 6.28
C CYS A 62 7.62 -9.46 6.46
N ALA A 63 8.05 -8.89 5.35
CA ALA A 63 8.71 -7.59 5.30
C ALA A 63 7.65 -6.52 5.13
N ILE A 64 7.66 -5.53 6.01
CA ILE A 64 6.66 -4.46 6.06
C ILE A 64 7.33 -3.08 6.13
N SER A 65 6.80 -2.14 5.38
CA SER A 65 7.19 -0.73 5.43
C SER A 65 6.17 0.03 6.26
N LEU A 66 6.61 0.53 7.41
CA LEU A 66 5.71 1.11 8.40
C LEU A 66 6.19 2.49 8.87
N PRO A 67 5.27 3.45 9.04
CA PRO A 67 5.52 4.66 9.78
C PRO A 67 5.82 4.35 11.25
N ASP A 68 6.71 5.12 11.87
CA ASP A 68 7.20 4.86 13.24
C ASP A 68 6.14 5.01 14.34
N TRP A 69 5.01 5.60 14.03
CA TRP A 69 3.94 5.91 14.99
C TRP A 69 2.81 4.86 15.01
N CYS A 70 2.65 4.03 13.96
CA CYS A 70 1.54 3.08 13.88
C CYS A 70 2.03 1.63 14.00
N TRP A 71 1.08 0.73 14.31
CA TRP A 71 1.34 -0.70 14.31
C TRP A 71 1.30 -1.29 12.89
N GLY A 72 0.46 -0.74 12.03
CA GLY A 72 0.22 -1.20 10.67
C GLY A 72 1.35 -0.91 9.69
N ALA A 73 1.16 -1.22 8.43
CA ALA A 73 2.12 -1.00 7.34
C ALA A 73 1.47 -0.39 6.11
N GLU A 74 2.17 0.52 5.43
CA GLU A 74 1.72 1.10 4.14
C GLU A 74 1.77 0.06 3.01
N HIS A 75 2.76 -0.81 3.05
CA HIS A 75 2.96 -1.89 2.11
C HIS A 75 3.91 -2.95 2.67
N GLY A 76 3.94 -4.09 2.02
CA GLY A 76 4.87 -5.16 2.35
C GLY A 76 4.69 -6.38 1.46
N VAL A 77 5.51 -7.40 1.75
CA VAL A 77 5.44 -8.72 1.13
C VAL A 77 5.70 -9.79 2.19
N ASN A 78 4.98 -10.89 2.14
CA ASN A 78 5.17 -12.01 3.06
C ASN A 78 5.99 -13.15 2.43
N GLU A 79 6.40 -14.11 3.26
CA GLU A 79 7.19 -15.27 2.83
C GLU A 79 6.42 -16.22 1.90
N ALA A 80 5.09 -16.15 1.88
CA ALA A 80 4.26 -16.90 0.92
C ALA A 80 4.17 -16.19 -0.46
N GLY A 81 4.84 -15.03 -0.64
CA GLY A 81 4.86 -14.29 -1.89
C GLY A 81 3.63 -13.42 -2.14
N VAL A 82 2.89 -13.02 -1.10
CA VAL A 82 1.79 -12.07 -1.20
C VAL A 82 2.32 -10.66 -0.95
N ALA A 83 2.11 -9.73 -1.89
CA ALA A 83 2.42 -8.30 -1.74
C ALA A 83 1.12 -7.50 -1.61
N ILE A 84 1.09 -6.54 -0.68
CA ILE A 84 -0.06 -5.67 -0.42
C ILE A 84 0.41 -4.23 -0.24
N GLY A 85 -0.31 -3.28 -0.83
CA GLY A 85 -0.17 -1.85 -0.57
C GLY A 85 -1.51 -1.17 -0.47
N ASN A 86 -1.60 -0.08 0.29
CA ASN A 86 -2.81 0.70 0.42
C ASN A 86 -2.64 2.14 -0.04
N GLU A 87 -3.77 2.74 -0.40
CA GLU A 87 -3.93 4.14 -0.75
C GLU A 87 -5.06 4.76 0.06
N THR A 88 -4.85 5.98 0.53
CA THR A 88 -5.94 6.79 1.07
C THR A 88 -6.90 7.19 -0.04
N ILE A 89 -8.18 6.91 0.13
CA ILE A 89 -9.23 7.43 -0.73
C ILE A 89 -10.30 8.17 0.08
N TYR A 90 -10.94 9.13 -0.56
CA TYR A 90 -12.12 9.84 -0.03
C TYR A 90 -13.31 9.53 -0.94
N THR A 91 -14.44 9.24 -0.29
CA THR A 91 -15.67 8.88 -0.99
C THR A 91 -16.80 9.83 -0.59
N THR A 92 -18.00 9.62 -1.12
CA THR A 92 -19.20 10.37 -0.71
C THR A 92 -19.52 10.20 0.78
N LEU A 93 -19.08 9.09 1.41
CA LEU A 93 -19.20 8.89 2.85
C LEU A 93 -18.02 9.56 3.56
N ASP A 94 -18.32 10.56 4.40
CA ASP A 94 -17.32 11.28 5.18
C ASP A 94 -16.76 10.36 6.30
N PRO A 95 -15.44 10.09 6.33
CA PRO A 95 -14.85 9.23 7.35
C PRO A 95 -14.71 9.91 8.73
N ARG A 96 -14.87 11.25 8.82
CA ARG A 96 -14.64 12.01 10.07
C ARG A 96 -15.56 11.62 11.23
N GLY A 97 -16.71 11.01 10.94
CA GLY A 97 -17.63 10.50 11.95
C GLY A 97 -17.38 9.04 12.36
N ALA A 98 -16.44 8.34 11.73
CA ALA A 98 -16.15 6.96 12.06
C ALA A 98 -15.43 6.85 13.41
N PRO A 99 -15.81 5.90 14.28
CA PRO A 99 -15.08 5.63 15.52
C PRO A 99 -13.69 5.06 15.20
N ASN A 100 -12.79 5.06 16.19
CA ASN A 100 -11.52 4.34 16.07
C ASN A 100 -11.79 2.86 15.78
N ALA A 101 -11.15 2.36 14.73
CA ALA A 101 -11.27 1.01 14.23
C ALA A 101 -9.95 0.61 13.52
N LEU A 102 -9.98 -0.28 12.55
CA LEU A 102 -8.81 -0.58 11.72
C LEU A 102 -8.55 0.57 10.74
N ILE A 103 -7.32 1.04 10.68
CA ILE A 103 -6.85 1.89 9.57
C ILE A 103 -6.37 1.00 8.42
N GLY A 104 -6.26 1.55 7.21
CA GLY A 104 -5.81 0.80 6.04
C GLY A 104 -4.45 0.13 6.26
N MET A 105 -3.54 0.78 6.96
CA MET A 105 -2.24 0.21 7.33
C MET A 105 -2.34 -1.02 8.23
N ASP A 106 -3.29 -1.05 9.19
CA ASP A 106 -3.54 -2.24 10.01
C ASP A 106 -4.06 -3.39 9.17
N VAL A 107 -4.95 -3.10 8.22
CA VAL A 107 -5.52 -4.10 7.31
C VAL A 107 -4.44 -4.69 6.39
N VAL A 108 -3.49 -3.89 5.89
CA VAL A 108 -2.32 -4.37 5.12
C VAL A 108 -1.51 -5.37 5.95
N ARG A 109 -1.10 -4.99 7.16
CA ARG A 109 -0.29 -5.87 8.01
C ARG A 109 -1.01 -7.15 8.38
N LEU A 110 -2.28 -7.07 8.79
CA LEU A 110 -3.09 -8.26 9.10
C LEU A 110 -3.28 -9.17 7.88
N GLY A 111 -3.46 -8.61 6.70
CA GLY A 111 -3.53 -9.36 5.44
C GLY A 111 -2.23 -10.11 5.16
N LEU A 112 -1.07 -9.45 5.30
CA LEU A 112 0.25 -10.07 5.12
C LEU A 112 0.53 -11.16 6.17
N GLU A 113 0.16 -10.94 7.43
CA GLU A 113 0.36 -11.89 8.51
C GLU A 113 -0.53 -13.14 8.45
N ARG A 114 -1.64 -13.10 7.67
CA ARG A 114 -2.69 -14.13 7.72
C ARG A 114 -2.97 -14.84 6.40
N ALA A 115 -2.48 -14.31 5.27
CA ALA A 115 -2.80 -14.82 3.95
C ALA A 115 -1.61 -15.52 3.28
N THR A 116 -1.92 -16.54 2.47
CA THR A 116 -0.94 -17.30 1.70
C THR A 116 -1.13 -17.18 0.18
N SER A 117 -2.13 -16.43 -0.27
CA SER A 117 -2.36 -16.07 -1.67
C SER A 117 -3.05 -14.70 -1.75
N ALA A 118 -3.06 -14.09 -2.95
CA ALA A 118 -3.74 -12.81 -3.17
C ALA A 118 -5.25 -12.91 -2.90
N LEU A 119 -5.89 -13.98 -3.32
CA LEU A 119 -7.32 -14.21 -3.07
C LEU A 119 -7.61 -14.42 -1.59
N ASP A 120 -6.79 -15.19 -0.88
CA ASP A 120 -6.89 -15.40 0.56
C ASP A 120 -6.74 -14.06 1.30
N ALA A 121 -5.80 -13.20 0.89
CA ALA A 121 -5.65 -11.87 1.45
C ALA A 121 -6.90 -10.99 1.26
N VAL A 122 -7.53 -11.02 0.09
CA VAL A 122 -8.80 -10.32 -0.16
C VAL A 122 -9.89 -10.79 0.79
N GLN A 123 -10.00 -12.09 1.04
CA GLN A 123 -11.00 -12.68 1.95
C GLN A 123 -10.74 -12.25 3.39
N VAL A 124 -9.51 -12.45 3.89
CA VAL A 124 -9.08 -12.06 5.24
C VAL A 124 -9.33 -10.56 5.49
N MET A 125 -8.89 -9.71 4.57
CA MET A 125 -9.03 -8.26 4.70
C MET A 125 -10.50 -7.82 4.67
N SER A 126 -11.32 -8.44 3.82
CA SER A 126 -12.77 -8.17 3.75
C SER A 126 -13.50 -8.58 5.03
N GLU A 127 -13.17 -9.73 5.61
CA GLU A 127 -13.72 -10.20 6.88
C GLU A 127 -13.33 -9.28 8.04
N LEU A 128 -12.06 -8.86 8.10
CA LEU A 128 -11.57 -7.92 9.11
C LEU A 128 -12.31 -6.58 9.06
N ILE A 129 -12.44 -6.00 7.87
CA ILE A 129 -13.17 -4.73 7.66
C ILE A 129 -14.66 -4.89 8.01
N THR A 130 -15.28 -5.99 7.62
CA THR A 130 -16.69 -6.27 7.92
C THR A 130 -16.93 -6.42 9.43
N ARG A 131 -16.01 -7.07 10.13
CA ARG A 131 -16.16 -7.38 11.55
C ARG A 131 -15.79 -6.22 12.46
N TYR A 132 -14.71 -5.51 12.16
CA TYR A 132 -14.13 -4.49 13.04
C TYR A 132 -14.32 -3.05 12.55
N GLY A 133 -14.74 -2.87 11.30
CA GLY A 133 -14.89 -1.56 10.67
C GLY A 133 -13.55 -0.91 10.30
N GLN A 134 -13.65 0.30 9.76
CA GLN A 134 -12.53 1.17 9.47
C GLN A 134 -12.71 2.53 10.15
N GLY A 135 -11.61 3.11 10.66
CA GLY A 135 -11.63 4.44 11.28
C GLY A 135 -10.37 4.71 12.09
N GLY A 136 -10.16 5.97 12.41
CA GLY A 136 -8.95 6.45 13.05
C GLY A 136 -8.07 7.24 12.09
N SER A 137 -7.08 7.97 12.60
CA SER A 137 -6.19 8.81 11.80
C SER A 137 -5.19 7.99 10.99
N GLY A 138 -5.01 8.33 9.73
CA GLY A 138 -3.92 7.82 8.89
C GLY A 138 -2.61 8.61 9.02
N HIS A 139 -2.54 9.58 9.92
CA HIS A 139 -1.38 10.43 10.19
C HIS A 139 -1.04 10.42 11.67
N ASP A 140 0.23 10.69 11.99
CA ASP A 140 0.69 10.85 13.36
C ASP A 140 -0.05 12.02 14.05
N THR A 141 -0.67 11.74 15.15
CA THR A 141 -1.37 12.75 15.97
C THR A 141 -0.67 13.03 17.30
N ARG A 142 0.48 12.38 17.57
CA ARG A 142 1.23 12.52 18.83
C ARG A 142 1.72 13.95 19.08
N ASN A 143 1.97 14.70 18.02
CA ASN A 143 2.46 16.09 18.07
C ASN A 143 1.33 17.13 17.97
N GLY A 144 0.08 16.74 18.22
CA GLY A 144 -1.08 17.63 18.15
C GLY A 144 -1.59 17.89 16.74
N GLU A 145 -1.16 17.10 15.75
CA GLU A 145 -1.68 17.18 14.41
C GLU A 145 -3.15 16.78 14.32
N ARG A 146 -3.83 17.31 13.33
CA ARG A 146 -5.26 17.06 13.11
C ARG A 146 -5.48 15.59 12.74
N VAL A 147 -6.47 14.97 13.39
CA VAL A 147 -6.99 13.64 13.01
C VAL A 147 -7.48 13.67 11.56
N ARG A 148 -6.97 12.75 10.74
CA ARG A 148 -7.29 12.61 9.31
C ARG A 148 -7.76 11.19 9.00
N PRO A 149 -9.01 10.85 9.28
CA PRO A 149 -9.56 9.54 8.93
C PRO A 149 -9.78 9.44 7.42
N TYR A 150 -9.78 8.21 6.91
CA TYR A 150 -9.85 7.92 5.48
C TYR A 150 -10.48 6.55 5.22
N TRP A 151 -10.87 6.32 3.98
CA TRP A 151 -11.15 5.00 3.46
C TRP A 151 -9.96 4.51 2.63
N SER A 152 -9.96 3.24 2.27
CA SER A 152 -8.78 2.64 1.65
C SER A 152 -9.09 2.04 0.29
N SER A 153 -8.12 2.16 -0.62
CA SER A 153 -7.95 1.33 -1.80
C SER A 153 -6.71 0.47 -1.58
N PHE A 154 -6.80 -0.82 -1.89
CA PHE A 154 -5.70 -1.77 -1.74
C PHE A 154 -5.40 -2.41 -3.09
N LEU A 155 -4.10 -2.59 -3.36
CA LEU A 155 -3.61 -3.46 -4.42
C LEU A 155 -2.95 -4.67 -3.77
N ILE A 156 -3.38 -5.87 -4.18
CA ILE A 156 -3.01 -7.14 -3.58
C ILE A 156 -2.55 -8.04 -4.72
N ALA A 157 -1.38 -8.66 -4.60
CA ALA A 157 -0.86 -9.52 -5.66
C ALA A 157 -0.05 -10.70 -5.11
N ASP A 158 -0.04 -11.79 -5.86
CA ASP A 158 0.91 -12.89 -5.74
C ASP A 158 1.50 -13.22 -7.13
N ALA A 159 2.24 -14.31 -7.25
CA ALA A 159 2.87 -14.68 -8.52
C ALA A 159 1.87 -14.96 -9.66
N ARG A 160 0.59 -15.22 -9.36
CA ARG A 160 -0.43 -15.68 -10.33
C ARG A 160 -1.56 -14.69 -10.51
N ASP A 161 -2.01 -14.07 -9.41
CA ASP A 161 -3.21 -13.26 -9.34
C ASP A 161 -2.94 -11.88 -8.75
N ALA A 162 -3.75 -10.91 -9.17
CA ALA A 162 -3.80 -9.62 -8.51
C ALA A 162 -5.24 -9.13 -8.36
N TRP A 163 -5.49 -8.34 -7.32
CA TRP A 163 -6.79 -7.82 -6.95
C TRP A 163 -6.70 -6.36 -6.51
N VAL A 164 -7.73 -5.60 -6.86
CA VAL A 164 -8.01 -4.29 -6.27
C VAL A 164 -9.16 -4.44 -5.29
N MET A 165 -9.03 -3.86 -4.10
CA MET A 165 -10.11 -3.77 -3.13
C MET A 165 -10.29 -2.32 -2.71
N GLU A 166 -11.51 -1.80 -2.83
CA GLU A 166 -11.86 -0.41 -2.48
C GLU A 166 -12.97 -0.37 -1.45
N THR A 167 -12.90 0.59 -0.54
CA THR A 167 -13.80 0.66 0.62
C THR A 167 -14.45 2.03 0.78
N SER A 168 -15.66 2.04 1.35
CA SER A 168 -16.37 3.25 1.78
C SER A 168 -17.24 2.89 2.98
N GLY A 169 -16.76 3.14 4.20
CA GLY A 169 -17.39 2.62 5.40
C GLY A 169 -17.39 1.09 5.43
N THR A 170 -18.57 0.50 5.44
CA THR A 170 -18.78 -0.97 5.38
C THR A 170 -18.94 -1.50 3.94
N ALA A 171 -19.04 -0.61 2.95
CA ALA A 171 -19.09 -1.03 1.55
C ALA A 171 -17.69 -1.44 1.08
N ILE A 172 -17.59 -2.63 0.50
CA ILE A 172 -16.36 -3.20 -0.05
C ILE A 172 -16.63 -3.59 -1.50
N ALA A 173 -15.74 -3.21 -2.40
CA ALA A 173 -15.71 -3.71 -3.78
C ALA A 173 -14.36 -4.35 -4.07
N THR A 174 -14.38 -5.46 -4.80
CA THR A 174 -13.18 -6.17 -5.26
C THR A 174 -13.20 -6.33 -6.76
N HIS A 175 -12.02 -6.30 -7.39
CA HIS A 175 -11.86 -6.49 -8.82
C HIS A 175 -10.60 -7.32 -9.08
N GLN A 176 -10.75 -8.46 -9.75
CA GLN A 176 -9.61 -9.28 -10.19
C GLN A 176 -8.96 -8.63 -11.40
N VAL A 177 -7.64 -8.41 -11.32
CA VAL A 177 -6.84 -7.85 -12.40
C VAL A 177 -6.57 -8.93 -13.45
N THR A 178 -6.81 -8.62 -14.72
CA THR A 178 -6.59 -9.57 -15.81
C THR A 178 -5.23 -9.45 -16.48
N ASN A 179 -4.65 -8.25 -16.51
CA ASN A 179 -3.36 -7.97 -17.15
C ASN A 179 -2.47 -7.10 -16.27
N SER A 180 -2.93 -5.87 -16.03
CA SER A 180 -2.23 -4.88 -15.23
C SER A 180 -3.23 -3.88 -14.65
N TRP A 181 -2.86 -3.24 -13.54
CA TRP A 181 -3.68 -2.20 -12.91
C TRP A 181 -2.81 -1.20 -12.17
N ALA A 182 -3.30 0.03 -12.09
CA ALA A 182 -2.73 1.05 -11.22
C ALA A 182 -3.83 1.65 -10.35
N ILE A 183 -3.52 1.89 -9.08
CA ILE A 183 -4.34 2.66 -8.13
C ILE A 183 -3.56 3.87 -7.64
N SER A 184 -4.30 4.87 -7.20
CA SER A 184 -3.82 6.07 -6.56
C SER A 184 -4.90 6.57 -5.59
N ASN A 185 -4.84 7.79 -5.12
CA ASN A 185 -5.74 8.32 -4.09
C ASN A 185 -7.18 8.61 -4.56
N ARG A 186 -7.76 7.69 -5.32
CA ARG A 186 -9.15 7.73 -5.77
C ARG A 186 -9.70 6.33 -6.03
N THR A 187 -11.01 6.20 -6.10
CA THR A 187 -11.68 4.98 -6.57
C THR A 187 -11.37 4.71 -8.05
N THR A 188 -11.11 3.44 -8.40
CA THR A 188 -10.73 3.01 -9.75
C THR A 188 -11.60 1.87 -10.28
N ILE A 189 -12.30 1.13 -9.41
CA ILE A 189 -13.28 0.10 -9.80
C ILE A 189 -14.51 0.81 -10.37
N PRO A 190 -14.87 0.63 -11.67
CA PRO A 190 -15.86 1.50 -12.33
C PRO A 190 -17.22 1.58 -11.65
N ALA A 191 -17.76 0.45 -11.21
CA ALA A 191 -19.06 0.40 -10.55
C ALA A 191 -19.02 1.02 -9.14
N PHE A 192 -17.88 0.94 -8.45
CA PHE A 192 -17.68 1.53 -7.15
C PHE A 192 -17.44 3.05 -7.26
N ASP A 193 -16.61 3.47 -8.22
CA ASP A 193 -16.35 4.88 -8.54
C ASP A 193 -17.66 5.62 -8.88
N ALA A 194 -18.52 5.03 -9.70
CA ALA A 194 -19.81 5.63 -10.07
C ALA A 194 -20.73 5.92 -8.87
N ARG A 195 -20.58 5.17 -7.76
CA ARG A 195 -21.42 5.30 -6.55
C ARG A 195 -20.79 6.11 -5.44
N HIS A 196 -19.45 6.02 -5.33
CA HIS A 196 -18.74 6.45 -4.13
C HIS A 196 -17.71 7.56 -4.37
N ARG A 197 -17.43 7.92 -5.63
CA ARG A 197 -16.47 8.99 -5.95
C ARG A 197 -16.82 10.28 -5.21
N HIS A 198 -15.85 10.85 -4.51
CA HIS A 198 -16.02 12.11 -3.80
C HIS A 198 -16.20 13.27 -4.81
N PRO A 199 -17.29 14.05 -4.73
CA PRO A 199 -17.61 15.04 -5.76
C PRO A 199 -16.72 16.28 -5.72
N GLN A 200 -16.02 16.53 -4.60
CA GLN A 200 -15.21 17.72 -4.38
C GLN A 200 -13.70 17.41 -4.24
N GLN A 201 -13.30 16.14 -4.27
CA GLN A 201 -11.88 15.80 -4.25
C GLN A 201 -11.25 16.24 -5.57
N PRO A 202 -10.14 17.01 -5.57
CA PRO A 202 -9.52 17.53 -6.79
C PRO A 202 -8.68 16.43 -7.48
N VAL A 203 -9.31 15.28 -7.80
CA VAL A 203 -8.63 14.11 -8.39
C VAL A 203 -8.03 14.43 -9.75
N GLU A 204 -8.71 15.25 -10.56
CA GLU A 204 -8.24 15.65 -11.89
C GLU A 204 -6.94 16.45 -11.83
N LEU A 205 -6.69 17.13 -10.73
CA LEU A 205 -5.53 17.98 -10.56
C LEU A 205 -4.37 17.28 -9.83
N LEU A 206 -4.66 16.51 -8.78
CA LEU A 206 -3.66 15.99 -7.86
C LEU A 206 -3.45 14.47 -7.97
N VAL A 207 -4.43 13.74 -8.47
CA VAL A 207 -4.42 12.26 -8.49
C VAL A 207 -4.36 11.73 -9.93
N ASP A 208 -5.27 12.14 -10.79
CA ASP A 208 -5.38 11.61 -12.16
C ASP A 208 -4.09 11.77 -12.98
N PRO A 209 -3.31 12.85 -12.89
CA PRO A 209 -2.06 12.96 -13.62
C PRO A 209 -1.06 11.85 -13.27
N ARG A 210 -0.90 11.49 -11.97
CA ARG A 210 -0.03 10.40 -11.50
C ARG A 210 -0.57 9.04 -11.89
N LEU A 211 -1.86 8.80 -11.67
CA LEU A 211 -2.54 7.58 -12.06
C LEU A 211 -2.43 7.33 -13.58
N ASN A 212 -2.60 8.37 -14.39
CA ASN A 212 -2.47 8.28 -15.85
C ASN A 212 -1.02 8.03 -16.29
N ALA A 213 -0.03 8.59 -15.59
CA ALA A 213 1.38 8.28 -15.83
C ALA A 213 1.68 6.80 -15.58
N SER A 214 1.18 6.23 -14.48
CA SER A 214 1.30 4.79 -14.17
C SER A 214 0.55 3.92 -15.19
N ARG A 215 -0.64 4.31 -15.62
CA ARG A 215 -1.38 3.64 -16.70
C ARG A 215 -0.65 3.68 -18.05
N ALA A 216 -0.01 4.81 -18.37
CA ALA A 216 0.78 4.94 -19.60
C ALA A 216 2.01 4.01 -19.58
N LEU A 217 2.69 3.88 -18.45
CA LEU A 217 3.76 2.90 -18.27
C LEU A 217 3.25 1.47 -18.51
N LEU A 218 2.13 1.09 -17.86
CA LEU A 218 1.53 -0.24 -18.01
C LEU A 218 1.09 -0.56 -19.45
N ALA A 219 0.72 0.46 -20.23
CA ALA A 219 0.29 0.33 -21.62
C ALA A 219 1.47 0.27 -22.62
N ALA A 220 2.69 0.64 -22.22
CA ALA A 220 3.84 0.77 -23.11
C ALA A 220 4.44 -0.59 -23.57
N GLY A 221 4.05 -1.70 -22.96
CA GLY A 221 4.52 -3.05 -23.30
C GLY A 221 5.05 -3.81 -22.09
N PRO A 222 5.75 -4.93 -22.30
CA PRO A 222 6.23 -5.75 -21.20
C PRO A 222 7.14 -4.96 -20.26
N LEU A 223 6.80 -4.94 -18.96
CA LEU A 223 7.56 -4.20 -17.96
C LEU A 223 8.79 -4.98 -17.49
N ALA A 224 9.90 -4.26 -17.30
CA ALA A 224 11.06 -4.73 -16.56
C ALA A 224 11.17 -3.97 -15.24
N VAL A 225 11.83 -4.57 -14.23
CA VAL A 225 12.08 -3.94 -12.93
C VAL A 225 12.73 -2.56 -13.10
N GLN A 226 13.72 -2.42 -13.99
CA GLN A 226 14.38 -1.15 -14.25
C GLN A 226 13.39 -0.06 -14.72
N GLY A 227 12.48 -0.37 -15.66
CA GLY A 227 11.47 0.60 -16.12
C GLY A 227 10.49 1.02 -15.02
N VAL A 228 10.17 0.10 -14.11
CA VAL A 228 9.37 0.40 -12.91
C VAL A 228 10.15 1.30 -11.95
N GLN A 229 11.45 1.03 -11.71
CA GLN A 229 12.32 1.89 -10.89
C GLN A 229 12.39 3.32 -11.46
N GLU A 230 12.66 3.44 -12.76
CA GLU A 230 12.71 4.73 -13.47
C GLU A 230 11.38 5.50 -13.33
N HIS A 231 10.25 4.80 -13.43
CA HIS A 231 8.93 5.40 -13.22
C HIS A 231 8.73 5.89 -11.78
N LEU A 232 9.01 5.06 -10.78
CA LEU A 232 8.84 5.44 -9.37
C LEU A 232 9.81 6.54 -8.93
N GLN A 233 10.95 6.70 -9.61
CA GLN A 233 11.90 7.79 -9.40
C GLN A 233 11.53 9.07 -10.15
N SER A 234 10.56 9.02 -11.06
CA SER A 234 10.26 10.11 -11.98
C SER A 234 9.41 11.21 -11.34
N HIS A 235 9.62 12.45 -11.79
CA HIS A 235 8.80 13.60 -11.42
C HIS A 235 7.74 13.91 -12.50
N ILE A 236 7.15 12.85 -13.07
CA ILE A 236 6.04 12.95 -14.03
C ILE A 236 4.68 12.83 -13.34
N GLY A 237 3.63 13.10 -14.07
CA GLY A 237 2.25 12.90 -13.62
C GLY A 237 1.72 14.02 -12.74
N GLY A 238 2.19 15.24 -12.91
CA GLY A 238 1.68 16.39 -12.17
C GLY A 238 2.60 17.59 -12.21
N ARG A 239 2.32 18.57 -11.37
CA ARG A 239 3.08 19.82 -11.24
C ARG A 239 3.26 20.17 -9.77
N ASP A 240 4.13 21.12 -9.49
CA ASP A 240 4.40 21.66 -8.15
C ASP A 240 4.76 20.54 -7.14
N GLY A 241 5.52 19.53 -7.63
CA GLY A 241 5.93 18.37 -6.85
C GLY A 241 4.87 17.29 -6.59
N TRP A 242 3.61 17.47 -7.05
CA TRP A 242 2.55 16.45 -7.00
C TRP A 242 2.73 15.42 -8.10
N THR A 243 3.84 14.69 -8.05
CA THR A 243 4.35 13.77 -9.08
C THR A 243 4.46 12.35 -8.56
N VAL A 244 4.81 11.39 -9.41
CA VAL A 244 4.95 9.96 -9.03
C VAL A 244 5.97 9.80 -7.91
N CYS A 245 7.17 10.36 -8.05
CA CYS A 245 8.05 10.60 -6.90
C CYS A 245 7.65 11.96 -6.30
N MET A 246 6.98 11.93 -5.18
CA MET A 246 6.33 13.11 -4.58
C MET A 246 7.34 14.03 -3.91
N HIS A 247 7.22 15.34 -4.19
CA HIS A 247 7.93 16.43 -3.53
C HIS A 247 7.03 17.66 -3.49
N ALA A 248 5.80 17.47 -3.00
CA ALA A 248 4.76 18.49 -3.07
C ALA A 248 5.06 19.69 -2.16
N GLU A 249 5.01 20.87 -2.74
CA GLU A 249 5.22 22.13 -2.03
C GLU A 249 3.96 23.00 -2.03
N VAL A 250 3.72 23.64 -0.90
CA VAL A 250 2.69 24.67 -0.75
C VAL A 250 3.34 25.88 -0.10
N ASN A 251 3.27 27.04 -0.75
CA ASN A 251 3.91 28.28 -0.30
C ASN A 251 5.43 28.16 0.00
N GLY A 252 6.13 27.29 -0.74
CA GLY A 252 7.58 27.07 -0.56
C GLY A 252 7.94 26.12 0.58
N GLU A 253 6.96 25.47 1.21
CA GLU A 253 7.18 24.45 2.23
C GLU A 253 6.79 23.07 1.65
N CYS A 254 7.68 22.07 1.83
CA CYS A 254 7.38 20.70 1.47
C CYS A 254 6.30 20.16 2.42
N VAL A 255 5.15 19.78 1.86
CA VAL A 255 4.00 19.30 2.63
C VAL A 255 3.78 17.78 2.51
N GLU A 256 4.29 17.18 1.43
CA GLU A 256 4.20 15.74 1.19
C GLU A 256 5.40 15.29 0.35
N ALA A 257 5.98 14.15 0.71
CA ALA A 257 7.11 13.55 0.00
C ALA A 257 6.96 12.04 -0.07
N THR A 258 7.53 11.41 -1.09
CA THR A 258 7.71 9.95 -1.09
C THR A 258 8.71 9.59 0.00
N THR A 259 8.25 8.87 1.01
CA THR A 259 9.05 8.47 2.19
C THR A 259 9.49 7.01 2.14
N ALA A 260 8.89 6.22 1.26
CA ALA A 260 9.31 4.86 0.98
C ALA A 260 8.86 4.42 -0.42
N SER A 261 9.65 3.54 -1.02
CA SER A 261 9.35 2.91 -2.31
C SER A 261 9.65 1.42 -2.25
N MET A 262 8.82 0.59 -2.88
CA MET A 262 9.00 -0.86 -2.96
C MET A 262 8.61 -1.38 -4.32
N ILE A 263 9.40 -2.33 -4.84
CA ILE A 263 9.09 -3.15 -6.01
C ILE A 263 9.26 -4.60 -5.61
N VAL A 264 8.35 -5.46 -6.00
CA VAL A 264 8.46 -6.91 -5.80
C VAL A 264 8.29 -7.61 -7.14
N GLU A 265 9.27 -8.41 -7.51
CA GLU A 265 9.14 -9.40 -8.57
C GLU A 265 8.66 -10.71 -7.93
N LEU A 266 7.37 -10.99 -8.11
CA LEU A 266 6.66 -12.11 -7.51
C LEU A 266 6.87 -13.38 -8.35
N SER A 267 7.68 -14.29 -7.83
CA SER A 267 8.02 -15.59 -8.40
C SER A 267 8.01 -16.64 -7.29
N ASP A 268 8.44 -17.87 -7.56
CA ASP A 268 8.60 -18.91 -6.54
C ASP A 268 9.62 -18.52 -5.44
N ASN A 269 10.52 -17.59 -5.72
CA ASN A 269 11.42 -16.97 -4.75
C ASN A 269 11.48 -15.45 -5.01
N PRO A 270 10.53 -14.68 -4.47
CA PRO A 270 10.37 -13.27 -4.81
C PRO A 270 11.61 -12.44 -4.46
N THR A 271 11.91 -11.45 -5.30
CA THR A 271 12.93 -10.44 -5.06
C THR A 271 12.26 -9.11 -4.75
N VAL A 272 12.75 -8.45 -3.71
CA VAL A 272 12.26 -7.14 -3.26
C VAL A 272 13.34 -6.08 -3.50
N TRP A 273 12.95 -4.95 -4.07
CA TRP A 273 13.74 -3.72 -4.08
C TRP A 273 13.02 -2.70 -3.21
N TRP A 274 13.76 -2.01 -2.32
CA TRP A 274 13.16 -0.98 -1.47
C TRP A 274 14.09 0.21 -1.29
N ALA A 275 13.49 1.38 -1.10
CA ALA A 275 14.17 2.61 -0.73
C ALA A 275 13.45 3.24 0.48
N GLU A 276 14.19 3.52 1.55
CA GLU A 276 13.68 4.22 2.74
C GLU A 276 13.88 5.72 2.55
N GLY A 277 12.98 6.33 1.79
CA GLY A 277 13.01 7.72 1.36
C GLY A 277 12.54 7.89 -0.08
N SER A 278 12.72 9.11 -0.61
CA SER A 278 12.38 9.42 -2.00
C SER A 278 13.31 8.67 -2.96
N PRO A 279 12.79 7.79 -3.83
CA PRO A 279 13.62 6.89 -4.64
C PRO A 279 14.46 7.62 -5.71
N CYS A 280 14.15 8.87 -6.03
CA CYS A 280 14.95 9.71 -6.94
C CYS A 280 16.32 10.10 -6.34
N VAL A 281 16.47 10.07 -5.01
CA VAL A 281 17.71 10.41 -4.28
C VAL A 281 18.17 9.27 -3.36
N THR A 282 17.32 8.30 -3.06
CA THR A 282 17.64 7.14 -2.22
C THR A 282 17.82 5.91 -3.08
N PRO A 283 19.00 5.30 -3.14
CA PRO A 283 19.21 4.08 -3.91
C PRO A 283 18.35 2.93 -3.42
N TYR A 284 17.82 2.12 -4.35
CA TYR A 284 17.19 0.86 -3.99
C TYR A 284 18.20 -0.14 -3.43
N GLN A 285 17.88 -0.72 -2.30
CA GLN A 285 18.46 -1.95 -1.81
C GLN A 285 17.66 -3.13 -2.40
N SER A 286 18.24 -4.32 -2.42
CA SER A 286 17.52 -5.51 -2.89
C SER A 286 17.95 -6.77 -2.17
N ALA A 287 17.00 -7.68 -1.95
CA ALA A 287 17.21 -9.03 -1.44
C ALA A 287 16.06 -9.94 -1.86
N ARG A 288 16.26 -11.24 -1.77
CA ARG A 288 15.17 -12.20 -1.88
C ARG A 288 14.35 -12.20 -0.59
N VAL A 289 13.05 -12.49 -0.69
CA VAL A 289 12.18 -12.55 0.50
C VAL A 289 12.73 -13.53 1.53
N SER A 290 13.29 -14.66 1.10
CA SER A 290 13.91 -15.65 1.97
C SER A 290 15.16 -15.17 2.74
N GLU A 291 15.75 -14.04 2.33
CA GLU A 291 16.96 -13.45 2.92
C GLU A 291 16.64 -12.22 3.80
N LEU A 292 15.42 -11.72 3.76
CA LEU A 292 15.04 -10.47 4.42
C LEU A 292 15.14 -10.53 5.96
N ALA A 293 14.98 -11.71 6.54
CA ALA A 293 15.17 -11.90 7.98
C ALA A 293 16.60 -11.59 8.45
N ASP A 294 17.59 -11.78 7.58
CA ASP A 294 19.02 -11.56 7.89
C ASP A 294 19.44 -10.11 7.56
N VAL A 295 18.69 -9.42 6.69
CA VAL A 295 19.03 -8.10 6.16
C VAL A 295 18.28 -6.98 6.87
N LEU A 296 17.00 -7.20 7.19
CA LEU A 296 16.15 -6.16 7.77
C LEU A 296 16.16 -6.21 9.31
N PRO A 297 16.08 -5.06 9.95
CA PRO A 297 15.82 -5.00 11.39
C PRO A 297 14.47 -5.63 11.72
N THR A 298 14.42 -6.45 12.77
CA THR A 298 13.18 -7.09 13.22
C THR A 298 12.25 -6.07 13.88
N THR A 299 10.93 -6.24 13.69
CA THR A 299 9.95 -5.48 14.46
C THR A 299 10.14 -5.80 15.95
N SER A 300 10.32 -4.76 16.79
CA SER A 300 10.20 -4.96 18.24
C SER A 300 8.75 -5.33 18.54
N GLY A 301 8.53 -6.42 19.29
CA GLY A 301 7.19 -6.83 19.71
C GLY A 301 6.51 -5.70 20.49
N ARG A 302 5.74 -4.87 19.78
CA ARG A 302 4.85 -3.85 20.35
C ARG A 302 3.42 -4.31 20.17
#